data_25c4cb01ea9427fcfdebd7c10847d5c0
#
_entry.id   25c4cb01ea9427fcfdebd7c10847d5c0
#
_cell.length_a   1.000
_cell.length_b   1.000
_cell.length_c   1.000
_cell.angle_alpha   90.00
_cell.angle_beta   90.00
_cell.angle_gamma   90.00
#
_symmetry.space_group_name_H-M   'P 1'
#
loop_
_entity.id
_entity.type
_entity.pdbx_description
1 polymer ?
#
loop_
_entity_poly.entity_id
_entity_poly.type
_entity_poly.pdbx_seq_one_letter_code
_entity_poly.pdbx_strand_id
1 'polypeptide(L)'
;MTAAIKEIQPTCTFDKGTAGFFIFLHAGALLALFPFAFSWSAVAVFFFLHWLTASIGVCLGFHRYLTHRGFKLPQWLAYFVVFCGTLACENGPIKWVAQHRMHHAGSDTERDPHSAKKGFW
;
A
#
# COMPACT_ATOMS: atom_id res chain seq x y z
N MET A 1 22.78 -27.13 -21.36
CA MET A 1 23.37 -26.33 -20.25
C MET A 1 22.34 -25.40 -19.71
N THR A 2 21.56 -25.82 -18.72
CA THR A 2 20.59 -25.00 -18.00
C THR A 2 21.37 -24.25 -16.92
N ALA A 3 21.61 -22.96 -17.18
CA ALA A 3 22.13 -22.06 -16.14
C ALA A 3 21.11 -22.01 -15.00
N ALA A 4 21.47 -22.49 -13.83
CA ALA A 4 20.67 -22.36 -12.63
C ALA A 4 20.47 -20.86 -12.36
N ILE A 5 19.24 -20.38 -12.51
CA ILE A 5 18.87 -19.04 -12.09
C ILE A 5 19.09 -19.00 -10.58
N LYS A 6 20.15 -18.30 -10.16
CA LYS A 6 20.46 -18.09 -8.74
C LYS A 6 19.26 -17.42 -8.10
N GLU A 7 18.58 -18.14 -7.25
CA GLU A 7 17.40 -17.67 -6.54
C GLU A 7 17.82 -16.47 -5.66
N ILE A 8 17.45 -15.26 -6.09
CA ILE A 8 17.69 -14.04 -5.31
C ILE A 8 16.70 -14.08 -4.16
N GLN A 9 17.18 -14.53 -3.00
CA GLN A 9 16.40 -14.42 -1.76
C GLN A 9 16.23 -12.94 -1.42
N PRO A 10 15.01 -12.45 -1.26
CA PRO A 10 14.79 -11.07 -0.85
C PRO A 10 15.38 -10.87 0.55
N THR A 11 16.47 -10.13 0.64
CA THR A 11 16.99 -9.70 1.94
C THR A 11 16.00 -8.70 2.53
N CYS A 12 15.31 -9.09 3.60
CA CYS A 12 14.49 -8.18 4.36
C CYS A 12 15.40 -7.19 5.10
N THR A 13 15.62 -6.02 4.51
CA THR A 13 16.37 -4.94 5.16
C THR A 13 15.40 -3.99 5.82
N PHE A 14 15.60 -3.75 7.13
CA PHE A 14 14.81 -2.78 7.88
C PHE A 14 15.09 -1.36 7.35
N ASP A 15 14.07 -0.75 6.74
CA ASP A 15 14.17 0.63 6.25
C ASP A 15 13.87 1.62 7.39
N LYS A 16 14.95 2.20 7.93
CA LYS A 16 14.88 3.18 9.02
C LYS A 16 14.10 4.45 8.62
N GLY A 17 14.13 4.85 7.34
CA GLY A 17 13.40 6.01 6.83
C GLY A 17 11.90 5.77 6.88
N THR A 18 11.45 4.65 6.34
CA THR A 18 10.05 4.24 6.39
C THR A 18 9.56 4.06 7.83
N ALA A 19 10.35 3.41 8.69
CA ALA A 19 9.99 3.23 10.09
C ALA A 19 9.87 4.58 10.84
N GLY A 20 10.82 5.50 10.64
CA GLY A 20 10.77 6.85 11.22
C GLY A 20 9.54 7.63 10.76
N PHE A 21 9.18 7.54 9.48
CA PHE A 21 7.96 8.15 8.94
C PHE A 21 6.69 7.60 9.61
N PHE A 22 6.56 6.29 9.75
CA PHE A 22 5.40 5.71 10.42
C PHE A 22 5.33 6.07 11.92
N ILE A 23 6.47 6.09 12.62
CA ILE A 23 6.53 6.54 14.01
C ILE A 23 6.03 8.00 14.12
N PHE A 24 6.50 8.89 13.23
CA PHE A 24 6.07 10.28 13.19
C PHE A 24 4.56 10.41 12.97
N LEU A 25 3.99 9.66 12.00
CA LEU A 25 2.54 9.67 11.73
C LEU A 25 1.73 9.18 12.93
N HIS A 26 2.15 8.09 13.57
CA HIS A 26 1.44 7.55 14.74
C HIS A 26 1.54 8.49 15.94
N ALA A 27 2.70 9.08 16.17
CA ALA A 27 2.86 10.08 17.22
C ALA A 27 1.97 11.30 17.00
N GLY A 28 1.87 11.77 15.74
CA GLY A 28 0.94 12.84 15.36
C GLY A 28 -0.53 12.45 15.56
N ALA A 29 -0.89 11.21 15.22
CA ALA A 29 -2.26 10.71 15.42
C ALA A 29 -2.70 10.68 16.89
N LEU A 30 -1.76 10.55 17.85
CA LEU A 30 -2.09 10.61 19.29
C LEU A 30 -2.65 11.97 19.69
N LEU A 31 -2.40 13.05 18.95
CA LEU A 31 -3.01 14.35 19.20
C LEU A 31 -4.54 14.31 19.07
N ALA A 32 -5.08 13.39 18.27
CA ALA A 32 -6.53 13.21 18.14
C ALA A 32 -7.22 12.73 19.42
N LEU A 33 -6.46 12.21 20.40
CA LEU A 33 -6.99 11.81 21.71
C LEU A 33 -7.31 12.99 22.61
N PHE A 34 -6.83 14.19 22.28
CA PHE A 34 -7.10 15.38 23.08
C PHE A 34 -8.41 16.08 22.62
N PRO A 35 -9.26 16.51 23.57
CA PRO A 35 -10.55 17.14 23.22
C PRO A 35 -10.44 18.38 22.34
N PHE A 36 -9.36 19.14 22.42
CA PHE A 36 -9.17 20.33 21.57
C PHE A 36 -8.96 20.01 20.09
N ALA A 37 -8.52 18.78 19.77
CA ALA A 37 -8.30 18.34 18.39
C ALA A 37 -9.56 17.74 17.76
N PHE A 38 -10.61 17.51 18.54
CA PHE A 38 -11.85 16.92 18.04
C PHE A 38 -12.70 17.93 17.30
N SER A 39 -13.15 17.58 16.07
CA SER A 39 -14.22 18.27 15.38
C SER A 39 -14.95 17.30 14.44
N TRP A 40 -16.25 17.48 14.26
CA TRP A 40 -17.04 16.67 13.34
C TRP A 40 -16.59 16.82 11.88
N SER A 41 -16.11 18.01 11.50
CA SER A 41 -15.52 18.23 10.18
C SER A 41 -14.23 17.42 9.97
N ALA A 42 -13.37 17.32 10.98
CA ALA A 42 -12.16 16.49 10.93
C ALA A 42 -12.53 14.99 10.77
N VAL A 43 -13.55 14.52 11.49
CA VAL A 43 -14.07 13.16 11.36
C VAL A 43 -14.60 12.90 9.95
N ALA A 44 -15.37 13.82 9.38
CA ALA A 44 -15.87 13.70 8.01
C ALA A 44 -14.74 13.68 6.98
N VAL A 45 -13.73 14.55 7.12
CA VAL A 45 -12.54 14.58 6.27
C VAL A 45 -11.74 13.28 6.39
N PHE A 46 -11.58 12.76 7.60
CA PHE A 46 -10.90 11.47 7.82
C PHE A 46 -11.58 10.33 7.03
N PHE A 47 -12.89 10.16 7.15
CA PHE A 47 -13.61 9.11 6.41
C PHE A 47 -13.58 9.33 4.90
N PHE A 48 -13.69 10.58 4.45
CA PHE A 48 -13.59 10.92 3.04
C PHE A 48 -12.21 10.58 2.47
N LEU A 49 -11.13 10.99 3.15
CA LEU A 49 -9.76 10.71 2.71
C LEU A 49 -9.46 9.21 2.78
N HIS A 50 -9.90 8.51 3.83
CA HIS A 50 -9.75 7.07 3.92
C HIS A 50 -10.46 6.35 2.75
N TRP A 51 -11.69 6.72 2.44
CA TRP A 51 -12.40 6.17 1.28
C TRP A 51 -11.69 6.49 -0.03
N LEU A 52 -11.24 7.73 -0.20
CA LEU A 52 -10.58 8.17 -1.43
C LEU A 52 -9.24 7.42 -1.64
N THR A 53 -8.41 7.30 -0.62
CA THR A 53 -7.09 6.69 -0.72
C THR A 53 -7.15 5.17 -0.72
N ALA A 54 -7.82 4.55 0.25
CA ALA A 54 -7.88 3.10 0.37
C ALA A 54 -8.81 2.48 -0.68
N SER A 55 -10.06 2.95 -0.81
CA SER A 55 -11.02 2.30 -1.70
C SER A 55 -10.80 2.69 -3.17
N ILE A 56 -10.77 4.00 -3.48
CA ILE A 56 -10.59 4.45 -4.86
C ILE A 56 -9.13 4.30 -5.30
N GLY A 57 -8.18 4.67 -4.46
CA GLY A 57 -6.76 4.64 -4.80
C GLY A 57 -6.19 3.23 -4.81
N VAL A 58 -6.12 2.58 -3.65
CA VAL A 58 -5.46 1.28 -3.51
C VAL A 58 -6.33 0.16 -4.10
N CYS A 59 -7.57 -0.01 -3.61
CA CYS A 59 -8.39 -1.14 -4.04
C CYS A 59 -8.82 -1.03 -5.52
N LEU A 60 -9.29 0.11 -5.97
CA LEU A 60 -9.72 0.27 -7.37
C LEU A 60 -8.53 0.53 -8.29
N GLY A 61 -7.65 1.49 -7.95
CA GLY A 61 -6.54 1.94 -8.80
C GLY A 61 -5.41 0.91 -8.84
N PHE A 62 -4.73 0.64 -7.73
CA PHE A 62 -3.56 -0.23 -7.72
C PHE A 62 -3.93 -1.70 -7.89
N HIS A 63 -4.91 -2.18 -7.12
CA HIS A 63 -5.29 -3.59 -7.11
C HIS A 63 -6.05 -3.99 -8.38
N ARG A 64 -7.27 -3.47 -8.57
CA ARG A 64 -8.14 -3.95 -9.65
C ARG A 64 -7.76 -3.43 -11.03
N TYR A 65 -7.34 -2.17 -11.16
CA TYR A 65 -7.00 -1.57 -12.45
C TYR A 65 -5.57 -1.92 -12.90
N LEU A 66 -4.53 -1.57 -12.10
CA LEU A 66 -3.14 -1.79 -12.51
C LEU A 66 -2.69 -3.24 -12.40
N THR A 67 -3.04 -3.95 -11.31
CA THR A 67 -2.57 -5.32 -11.09
C THR A 67 -3.38 -6.31 -11.90
N HIS A 68 -4.70 -6.33 -11.70
CA HIS A 68 -5.58 -7.35 -12.29
C HIS A 68 -6.11 -6.97 -13.67
N ARG A 69 -6.00 -5.71 -14.09
CA ARG A 69 -6.54 -5.21 -15.37
C ARG A 69 -8.01 -5.59 -15.58
N GLY A 70 -8.78 -5.58 -14.49
CA GLY A 70 -10.16 -6.06 -14.45
C GLY A 70 -11.16 -5.21 -15.26
N PHE A 71 -10.76 -3.99 -15.61
CA PHE A 71 -11.59 -3.07 -16.40
C PHE A 71 -10.73 -2.03 -17.12
N LYS A 72 -11.35 -1.29 -18.04
CA LYS A 72 -10.69 -0.19 -18.78
C LYS A 72 -11.20 1.15 -18.25
N LEU A 73 -10.32 2.13 -18.17
CA LEU A 73 -10.63 3.51 -17.82
C LEU A 73 -10.14 4.47 -18.89
N PRO A 74 -10.82 5.60 -19.12
CA PRO A 74 -10.23 6.69 -19.87
C PRO A 74 -8.98 7.20 -19.14
N GLN A 75 -8.00 7.69 -19.90
CA GLN A 75 -6.67 7.99 -19.38
C GLN A 75 -6.66 8.97 -18.20
N TRP A 76 -7.48 10.00 -18.26
CA TRP A 76 -7.57 10.99 -17.17
C TRP A 76 -8.07 10.37 -15.85
N LEU A 77 -9.05 9.44 -15.94
CA LEU A 77 -9.57 8.76 -14.76
C LEU A 77 -8.58 7.73 -14.22
N ALA A 78 -7.84 7.06 -15.11
CA ALA A 78 -6.76 6.17 -14.71
C ALA A 78 -5.69 6.91 -13.90
N TYR A 79 -5.28 8.09 -14.36
CA TYR A 79 -4.33 8.91 -13.61
C TYR A 79 -4.91 9.37 -12.28
N PHE A 80 -6.16 9.77 -12.23
CA PHE A 80 -6.82 10.19 -11.00
C PHE A 80 -6.85 9.07 -9.94
N VAL A 81 -7.32 7.87 -10.30
CA VAL A 81 -7.41 6.76 -9.33
C VAL A 81 -6.03 6.29 -8.88
N VAL A 82 -5.03 6.28 -9.78
CA VAL A 82 -3.65 5.93 -9.43
C VAL A 82 -3.04 6.99 -8.51
N PHE A 83 -3.28 8.28 -8.78
CA PHE A 83 -2.85 9.37 -7.91
C PHE A 83 -3.45 9.24 -6.50
N CYS A 84 -4.76 8.96 -6.38
CA CYS A 84 -5.39 8.71 -5.08
C CYS A 84 -4.69 7.57 -4.31
N GLY A 85 -4.24 6.52 -5.00
CA GLY A 85 -3.48 5.42 -4.38
C GLY A 85 -2.11 5.85 -3.85
N THR A 86 -1.45 6.80 -4.51
CA THR A 86 -0.16 7.31 -4.01
C THR A 86 -0.30 8.07 -2.69
N LEU A 87 -1.47 8.65 -2.43
CA LEU A 87 -1.75 9.38 -1.19
C LEU A 87 -1.95 8.44 0.02
N ALA A 88 -2.14 7.14 -0.20
CA ALA A 88 -2.23 6.14 0.87
C ALA A 88 -0.88 5.85 1.55
N CYS A 89 0.22 6.35 1.02
CA CYS A 89 1.58 6.13 1.54
C CYS A 89 2.02 4.65 1.59
N GLU A 90 1.42 3.79 0.77
CA GLU A 90 1.72 2.35 0.68
C GLU A 90 2.77 2.01 -0.40
N ASN A 91 3.72 2.87 -0.68
CA ASN A 91 4.64 2.85 -1.81
C ASN A 91 4.05 3.38 -3.12
N GLY A 92 4.93 3.60 -4.10
CA GLY A 92 4.52 3.98 -5.45
C GLY A 92 3.83 2.83 -6.20
N PRO A 93 3.02 3.15 -7.23
CA PRO A 93 2.20 2.17 -7.94
C PRO A 93 2.99 1.01 -8.55
N ILE A 94 4.20 1.27 -9.08
CA ILE A 94 5.03 0.23 -9.70
C ILE A 94 5.48 -0.80 -8.66
N LYS A 95 5.99 -0.32 -7.51
CA LYS A 95 6.46 -1.19 -6.43
C LYS A 95 5.30 -1.97 -5.82
N TRP A 96 4.18 -1.29 -5.56
CA TRP A 96 2.98 -1.90 -5.00
C TRP A 96 2.46 -3.05 -5.90
N VAL A 97 2.30 -2.78 -7.21
CA VAL A 97 1.85 -3.77 -8.19
C VAL A 97 2.81 -4.96 -8.30
N ALA A 98 4.12 -4.69 -8.29
CA ALA A 98 5.13 -5.75 -8.33
C ALA A 98 5.04 -6.68 -7.11
N GLN A 99 4.95 -6.10 -5.91
CA GLN A 99 4.82 -6.87 -4.66
C GLN A 99 3.51 -7.66 -4.63
N HIS A 100 2.41 -7.07 -5.06
CA HIS A 100 1.11 -7.73 -5.09
C HIS A 100 1.07 -8.90 -6.08
N ARG A 101 1.71 -8.77 -7.23
CA ARG A 101 1.86 -9.89 -8.18
C ARG A 101 2.74 -11.01 -7.63
N MET A 102 3.80 -10.67 -6.91
CA MET A 102 4.63 -11.68 -6.22
C MET A 102 3.82 -12.41 -5.14
N HIS A 103 2.98 -11.68 -4.38
CA HIS A 103 2.07 -12.28 -3.43
C HIS A 103 1.12 -13.28 -4.11
N HIS A 104 0.43 -12.91 -5.20
CA HIS A 104 -0.45 -13.81 -5.92
C HIS A 104 0.28 -15.05 -6.50
N ALA A 105 1.52 -14.87 -6.98
CA ALA A 105 2.30 -15.97 -7.54
C ALA A 105 2.84 -16.95 -6.48
N GLY A 106 2.99 -16.48 -5.24
CA GLY A 106 3.58 -17.24 -4.15
C GLY A 106 2.76 -17.28 -2.87
N SER A 107 1.45 -17.03 -2.94
CA SER A 107 0.58 -16.97 -1.75
C SER A 107 0.83 -18.13 -0.80
N ASP A 108 0.99 -17.80 0.47
CA ASP A 108 1.21 -18.74 1.57
C ASP A 108 2.49 -19.60 1.50
N THR A 109 3.40 -19.30 0.56
CA THR A 109 4.71 -19.94 0.47
C THR A 109 5.80 -19.06 1.08
N GLU A 110 7.03 -19.60 1.19
CA GLU A 110 8.21 -18.83 1.62
C GLU A 110 8.54 -17.64 0.69
N ARG A 111 8.06 -17.66 -0.55
CA ARG A 111 8.26 -16.60 -1.55
C ARG A 111 7.27 -15.45 -1.42
N ASP A 112 6.21 -15.62 -0.64
CA ASP A 112 5.20 -14.59 -0.44
C ASP A 112 5.78 -13.43 0.42
N PRO A 113 5.89 -12.20 -0.12
CA PRO A 113 6.39 -11.07 0.64
C PRO A 113 5.46 -10.62 1.77
N HIS A 114 4.18 -11.04 1.73
CA HIS A 114 3.15 -10.65 2.70
C HIS A 114 2.56 -11.82 3.48
N SER A 115 3.25 -12.97 3.52
CA SER A 115 2.76 -14.13 4.23
C SER A 115 2.64 -13.88 5.73
N ALA A 116 1.43 -14.09 6.27
CA ALA A 116 1.18 -14.06 7.71
C ALA A 116 1.98 -15.14 8.49
N LYS A 117 2.44 -16.19 7.79
CA LYS A 117 3.27 -17.25 8.38
C LYS A 117 4.64 -16.76 8.82
N LYS A 118 5.12 -15.65 8.27
CA LYS A 118 6.40 -15.03 8.65
C LYS A 118 6.32 -14.22 9.95
N GLY A 119 5.16 -14.16 10.58
CA GLY A 119 4.92 -13.41 11.78
C GLY A 119 4.71 -11.92 11.52
N PHE A 120 4.79 -11.13 12.59
CA PHE A 120 4.54 -9.69 12.56
C PHE A 120 5.74 -8.88 12.02
N TRP A 121 6.93 -9.50 11.95
CA TRP A 121 8.21 -8.87 11.58
C TRP A 121 8.65 -9.26 10.17
#